data_3400b1ee188d640e25d8b1db60d3d1f2
#
_entry.id   3400b1ee188d640e25d8b1db60d3d1f2
#
_cell.length_a   1.000
_cell.length_b   1.000
_cell.length_c   1.000
_cell.angle_alpha   90.00
_cell.angle_beta   90.00
_cell.angle_gamma   90.00
#
_symmetry.space_group_name_H-M   'P 1'
#
loop_
_entity.id
_entity.type
_entity.pdbx_description
1 polymer ?
#
loop_
_entity_poly.entity_id
_entity_poly.type
_entity_poly.pdbx_seq_one_letter_code
_entity_poly.pdbx_strand_id
1 'polypeptide(L)'
;HLITLHQCKCHLLLKLLHNDWEQRKLGDVLISLQNNTFSRADLSNESGVAKNVHYGDVLIKFGEVLDVSKEQLPMILDESVLTKYKASFLQNGDVIVADTAEDSTVGKCSEIAGLNDEVILSGLHTIPYRPAEKFATGYLGYYLNSCAYHNQLIPLMQGIKVTSISKSAMQDTDIVYPKLMEEQTEIGNYFYALDHLITLH
;
A
#
# COMPACT_ATOMS: atom_id res chain seq x y z
N HIS A 1 14.42 10.68 -12.11
CA HIS A 1 14.52 10.08 -13.48
C HIS A 1 14.38 8.54 -13.48
N LEU A 2 14.78 7.82 -12.43
CA LEU A 2 14.61 6.35 -12.33
C LEU A 2 13.16 5.94 -12.05
N ILE A 3 12.44 6.71 -11.22
CA ILE A 3 11.02 6.47 -10.89
C ILE A 3 10.14 6.54 -12.15
N THR A 4 10.41 7.47 -13.06
CA THR A 4 9.65 7.64 -14.31
C THR A 4 9.85 6.48 -15.31
N LEU A 5 11.01 5.82 -15.29
CA LEU A 5 11.28 4.67 -16.19
C LEU A 5 10.58 3.39 -15.69
N HIS A 6 10.50 3.21 -14.37
CA HIS A 6 9.80 2.09 -13.74
C HIS A 6 8.30 2.16 -14.00
N GLN A 7 7.72 3.34 -13.84
CA GLN A 7 6.31 3.60 -14.06
C GLN A 7 5.87 3.40 -15.53
N CYS A 8 6.67 3.79 -16.52
CA CYS A 8 6.31 3.66 -17.94
C CYS A 8 6.38 2.23 -18.50
N LYS A 9 7.25 1.36 -17.95
CA LYS A 9 7.40 -0.03 -18.46
C LYS A 9 6.18 -0.89 -18.15
N CYS A 10 5.44 -0.58 -17.08
CA CYS A 10 4.20 -1.28 -16.72
C CYS A 10 3.10 -1.20 -17.79
N HIS A 11 3.04 -0.08 -18.51
CA HIS A 11 1.99 0.14 -19.53
C HIS A 11 2.13 -0.76 -20.76
N LEU A 12 3.34 -1.20 -21.08
CA LEU A 12 3.60 -2.04 -22.27
C LEU A 12 3.26 -3.52 -22.00
N LEU A 13 3.51 -4.02 -20.79
CA LEU A 13 3.16 -5.40 -20.38
C LEU A 13 1.65 -5.60 -20.26
N LEU A 14 0.93 -4.61 -19.72
CA LEU A 14 -0.53 -4.65 -19.56
C LEU A 14 -1.30 -4.76 -20.89
N LYS A 15 -0.72 -4.39 -22.02
CA LYS A 15 -1.37 -4.48 -23.34
C LYS A 15 -1.26 -5.85 -24.01
N LEU A 16 -0.40 -6.75 -23.54
CA LEU A 16 -0.10 -8.01 -24.22
C LEU A 16 -0.88 -9.22 -23.69
N LEU A 17 -1.60 -9.12 -22.55
CA LEU A 17 -2.19 -10.27 -21.84
C LEU A 17 -3.72 -10.19 -21.67
N HIS A 18 -4.45 -9.65 -22.58
CA HIS A 18 -5.79 -9.04 -22.43
C HIS A 18 -7.04 -9.94 -22.44
N ASN A 19 -6.99 -11.27 -22.31
CA ASN A 19 -8.24 -12.05 -22.43
C ASN A 19 -8.94 -12.47 -21.13
N ASP A 20 -8.25 -12.37 -19.95
CA ASP A 20 -8.81 -12.83 -18.67
C ASP A 20 -8.65 -11.83 -17.50
N TRP A 21 -8.49 -10.55 -17.78
CA TRP A 21 -8.39 -9.52 -16.75
C TRP A 21 -9.78 -8.99 -16.37
N GLU A 22 -9.97 -8.79 -15.06
CA GLU A 22 -11.22 -8.26 -14.50
C GLU A 22 -11.04 -6.78 -14.16
N GLN A 23 -12.05 -5.97 -14.49
CA GLN A 23 -12.14 -4.56 -14.08
C GLN A 23 -13.28 -4.41 -13.08
N ARG A 24 -12.99 -3.82 -11.92
CA ARG A 24 -13.96 -3.55 -10.85
C ARG A 24 -13.66 -2.21 -10.18
N LYS A 25 -14.60 -1.70 -9.38
CA LYS A 25 -14.30 -0.59 -8.48
C LYS A 25 -13.37 -1.04 -7.36
N LEU A 26 -12.41 -0.19 -6.98
CA LEU A 26 -11.48 -0.49 -5.89
C LEU A 26 -12.25 -0.83 -4.61
N GLY A 27 -13.32 -0.08 -4.30
CA GLY A 27 -14.15 -0.32 -3.10
C GLY A 27 -14.89 -1.65 -3.08
N ASP A 28 -15.06 -2.32 -4.25
CA ASP A 28 -15.66 -3.65 -4.34
C ASP A 28 -14.63 -4.77 -4.11
N VAL A 29 -13.35 -4.47 -4.32
CA VAL A 29 -12.24 -5.44 -4.23
C VAL A 29 -11.48 -5.28 -2.92
N LEU A 30 -11.32 -4.05 -2.43
CA LEU A 30 -10.55 -3.70 -1.24
C LEU A 30 -11.44 -3.08 -0.15
N ILE A 31 -11.60 -3.81 0.94
CA ILE A 31 -12.37 -3.36 2.12
C ILE A 31 -11.51 -2.39 2.93
N SER A 32 -11.99 -1.17 3.16
CA SER A 32 -11.25 -0.22 3.98
C SER A 32 -11.33 -0.58 5.46
N LEU A 33 -10.19 -0.54 6.14
CA LEU A 33 -10.08 -0.70 7.58
C LEU A 33 -9.99 0.67 8.27
N GLN A 34 -9.98 0.67 9.60
CA GLN A 34 -9.78 1.86 10.40
C GLN A 34 -8.26 2.07 10.66
N ASN A 35 -7.77 3.28 10.41
CA ASN A 35 -6.44 3.71 10.83
C ASN A 35 -6.50 4.36 12.22
N ASN A 36 -5.34 4.43 12.90
CA ASN A 36 -5.21 5.18 14.14
C ASN A 36 -4.80 6.64 13.87
N THR A 37 -4.81 7.46 14.92
CA THR A 37 -4.53 8.89 14.86
C THR A 37 -3.28 9.32 15.65
N PHE A 38 -2.41 8.37 16.02
CA PHE A 38 -1.17 8.69 16.74
C PHE A 38 -0.21 9.42 15.79
N SER A 39 0.30 10.55 16.28
CA SER A 39 1.37 11.27 15.61
C SER A 39 2.73 10.60 15.85
N ARG A 40 3.76 11.00 15.11
CA ARG A 40 5.12 10.47 15.32
C ARG A 40 5.62 10.66 16.76
N ALA A 41 5.21 11.75 17.42
CA ALA A 41 5.60 12.05 18.78
C ALA A 41 4.95 11.13 19.83
N ASP A 42 3.85 10.47 19.48
CA ASP A 42 3.11 9.54 20.36
C ASP A 42 3.65 8.11 20.26
N LEU A 43 4.64 7.86 19.40
CA LEU A 43 5.19 6.55 19.13
C LEU A 43 6.56 6.37 19.81
N SER A 44 6.85 5.14 20.21
CA SER A 44 8.13 4.71 20.78
C SER A 44 8.93 3.88 19.77
N ASN A 45 10.25 4.04 19.78
CA ASN A 45 11.15 3.17 18.99
C ASN A 45 11.70 1.98 19.80
N GLU A 46 11.37 1.89 21.10
CA GLU A 46 11.95 0.90 22.00
C GLU A 46 10.98 -0.24 22.31
N SER A 47 9.76 0.10 22.73
CA SER A 47 8.77 -0.88 23.19
C SER A 47 7.35 -0.39 22.99
N GLY A 48 6.38 -1.30 22.98
CA GLY A 48 4.96 -1.01 22.86
C GLY A 48 4.15 -2.28 22.70
N VAL A 49 2.84 -2.12 22.64
CA VAL A 49 1.86 -3.22 22.53
C VAL A 49 1.47 -3.52 21.08
N ALA A 50 1.71 -2.59 20.18
CA ALA A 50 1.43 -2.74 18.75
C ALA A 50 2.44 -1.95 17.93
N LYS A 51 2.82 -2.45 16.75
CA LYS A 51 3.59 -1.74 15.75
C LYS A 51 2.70 -0.77 14.97
N ASN A 52 3.25 0.33 14.47
CA ASN A 52 2.53 1.35 13.71
C ASN A 52 3.18 1.61 12.36
N VAL A 53 2.38 1.63 11.28
CA VAL A 53 2.86 2.04 9.96
C VAL A 53 2.47 3.48 9.72
N HIS A 54 3.44 4.39 9.77
CA HIS A 54 3.23 5.83 9.61
C HIS A 54 3.28 6.23 8.13
N TYR A 55 2.41 7.17 7.69
CA TYR A 55 2.33 7.60 6.29
C TYR A 55 3.66 8.08 5.71
N GLY A 56 4.46 8.82 6.50
CA GLY A 56 5.76 9.31 6.07
C GLY A 56 6.76 8.19 5.79
N ASP A 57 6.67 7.05 6.48
CA ASP A 57 7.51 5.88 6.21
C ASP A 57 7.05 5.18 4.92
N VAL A 58 5.74 5.11 4.64
CA VAL A 58 5.19 4.62 3.37
C VAL A 58 5.69 5.48 2.20
N LEU A 59 5.72 6.80 2.36
CA LEU A 59 6.18 7.71 1.30
C LEU A 59 7.68 7.60 1.01
N ILE A 60 8.52 7.45 2.05
CA ILE A 60 9.97 7.67 1.94
C ILE A 60 10.78 6.38 2.15
N LYS A 61 10.39 5.54 3.11
CA LYS A 61 11.22 4.42 3.58
C LYS A 61 10.83 3.10 2.95
N PHE A 62 9.51 2.81 2.88
CA PHE A 62 9.03 1.53 2.41
C PHE A 62 8.86 1.51 0.90
N GLY A 63 9.15 0.33 0.32
CA GLY A 63 8.83 0.03 -1.08
C GLY A 63 7.38 -0.40 -1.27
N GLU A 64 7.13 -1.01 -2.40
CA GLU A 64 5.83 -1.55 -2.80
C GLU A 64 5.36 -2.68 -1.88
N VAL A 65 6.32 -3.41 -1.28
CA VAL A 65 6.06 -4.47 -0.29
C VAL A 65 6.80 -4.13 1.00
N LEU A 66 6.06 -4.04 2.10
CA LEU A 66 6.60 -3.88 3.45
C LEU A 66 6.72 -5.25 4.12
N ASP A 67 7.92 -5.83 4.10
CA ASP A 67 8.24 -7.03 4.88
C ASP A 67 8.49 -6.65 6.35
N VAL A 68 7.45 -6.79 7.16
CA VAL A 68 7.47 -6.36 8.57
C VAL A 68 8.40 -7.18 9.46
N SER A 69 8.88 -8.33 8.97
CA SER A 69 9.90 -9.14 9.65
C SER A 69 11.31 -8.56 9.54
N LYS A 70 11.54 -7.70 8.53
CA LYS A 70 12.83 -7.08 8.22
C LYS A 70 12.91 -5.61 8.62
N GLU A 71 11.75 -4.97 8.86
CA GLU A 71 11.66 -3.55 9.14
C GLU A 71 11.41 -3.26 10.62
N GLN A 72 12.15 -2.29 11.15
CA GLN A 72 11.87 -1.75 12.48
C GLN A 72 10.76 -0.70 12.35
N LEU A 73 9.59 -1.04 12.91
CA LEU A 73 8.43 -0.15 12.97
C LEU A 73 8.32 0.50 14.35
N PRO A 74 7.90 1.76 14.43
CA PRO A 74 7.63 2.41 15.71
C PRO A 74 6.45 1.74 16.42
N MET A 75 6.44 1.82 17.74
CA MET A 75 5.52 1.11 18.63
C MET A 75 4.52 2.07 19.28
N ILE A 76 3.29 1.59 19.47
CA ILE A 76 2.23 2.26 20.23
C ILE A 76 2.28 1.74 21.66
N LEU A 77 2.30 2.67 22.65
CA LEU A 77 2.34 2.34 24.09
C LEU A 77 0.94 2.13 24.68
N ASP A 78 -0.09 2.76 24.10
CA ASP A 78 -1.46 2.74 24.61
C ASP A 78 -2.11 1.37 24.40
N GLU A 79 -2.32 0.62 25.48
CA GLU A 79 -2.94 -0.70 25.45
C GLU A 79 -4.40 -0.70 24.96
N SER A 80 -5.09 0.45 25.03
CA SER A 80 -6.48 0.55 24.57
C SER A 80 -6.64 0.25 23.07
N VAL A 81 -5.56 0.41 22.28
CA VAL A 81 -5.56 0.10 20.84
C VAL A 81 -5.87 -1.38 20.55
N LEU A 82 -5.50 -2.28 21.45
CA LEU A 82 -5.72 -3.72 21.28
C LEU A 82 -7.21 -4.09 21.29
N THR A 83 -8.03 -3.28 21.94
CA THR A 83 -9.49 -3.43 21.95
C THR A 83 -10.14 -2.56 20.86
N LYS A 84 -9.76 -1.28 20.82
CA LYS A 84 -10.38 -0.28 19.95
C LYS A 84 -10.22 -0.59 18.46
N TYR A 85 -9.04 -1.08 18.04
CA TYR A 85 -8.72 -1.34 16.64
C TYR A 85 -8.64 -2.83 16.29
N LYS A 86 -9.15 -3.73 17.14
CA LYS A 86 -9.04 -5.19 16.95
C LYS A 86 -9.49 -5.67 15.57
N ALA A 87 -10.56 -5.09 15.03
CA ALA A 87 -11.08 -5.44 13.69
C ALA A 87 -10.22 -4.92 12.54
N SER A 88 -9.27 -4.02 12.83
CA SER A 88 -8.40 -3.36 11.85
C SER A 88 -6.92 -3.69 12.04
N PHE A 89 -6.59 -4.73 12.82
CA PHE A 89 -5.24 -5.27 12.85
C PHE A 89 -4.87 -5.73 11.46
N LEU A 90 -3.69 -5.29 11.00
CA LEU A 90 -3.22 -5.61 9.66
C LEU A 90 -2.87 -7.10 9.53
N GLN A 91 -2.99 -7.60 8.32
CA GLN A 91 -2.69 -8.97 7.92
C GLN A 91 -1.78 -8.98 6.69
N ASN A 92 -1.11 -10.09 6.41
CA ASN A 92 -0.39 -10.26 5.15
C ASN A 92 -1.34 -10.08 3.96
N GLY A 93 -0.93 -9.28 2.99
CA GLY A 93 -1.72 -8.89 1.82
C GLY A 93 -2.57 -7.63 2.01
N ASP A 94 -2.71 -7.09 3.22
CA ASP A 94 -3.31 -5.77 3.41
C ASP A 94 -2.43 -4.69 2.77
N VAL A 95 -3.05 -3.65 2.22
CA VAL A 95 -2.35 -2.53 1.60
C VAL A 95 -2.56 -1.26 2.41
N ILE A 96 -1.48 -0.54 2.68
CA ILE A 96 -1.53 0.77 3.36
C ILE A 96 -1.20 1.86 2.35
N VAL A 97 -2.12 2.78 2.15
CA VAL A 97 -1.98 3.91 1.23
C VAL A 97 -1.75 5.19 2.02
N ALA A 98 -0.74 5.98 1.67
CA ALA A 98 -0.55 7.32 2.21
C ALA A 98 -1.57 8.28 1.56
N ASP A 99 -2.48 8.83 2.37
CA ASP A 99 -3.56 9.71 1.88
C ASP A 99 -3.14 11.16 1.73
N THR A 100 -1.95 11.51 2.19
CA THR A 100 -1.43 12.89 2.23
C THR A 100 0.06 12.92 1.92
N ALA A 101 0.49 13.86 1.08
CA ALA A 101 1.90 14.16 0.80
C ALA A 101 2.09 15.63 0.39
N GLU A 102 3.33 16.10 0.30
CA GLU A 102 3.66 17.45 -0.18
C GLU A 102 3.72 17.56 -1.71
N ASP A 103 3.58 16.44 -2.42
CA ASP A 103 3.67 16.34 -3.87
C ASP A 103 2.70 15.30 -4.45
N SER A 104 2.92 14.89 -5.71
CA SER A 104 2.11 13.87 -6.40
C SER A 104 2.34 12.43 -5.93
N THR A 105 3.10 12.20 -4.88
CA THR A 105 3.29 10.86 -4.27
C THR A 105 2.13 10.42 -3.39
N VAL A 106 1.14 11.28 -3.19
CA VAL A 106 -0.16 10.89 -2.59
C VAL A 106 -0.70 9.66 -3.28
N GLY A 107 -1.17 8.70 -2.51
CA GLY A 107 -1.62 7.41 -3.03
C GLY A 107 -0.54 6.35 -3.13
N LYS A 108 0.75 6.69 -2.84
CA LYS A 108 1.79 5.66 -2.69
C LYS A 108 1.37 4.67 -1.60
N CYS A 109 1.62 3.40 -1.85
CA CYS A 109 1.21 2.34 -0.94
C CYS A 109 2.30 1.32 -0.68
N SER A 110 2.11 0.53 0.38
CA SER A 110 2.91 -0.66 0.66
C SER A 110 1.99 -1.82 1.03
N GLU A 111 2.22 -2.97 0.42
CA GLU A 111 1.54 -4.22 0.75
C GLU A 111 2.26 -4.89 1.94
N ILE A 112 1.51 -5.35 2.92
CA ILE A 112 2.06 -6.01 4.13
C ILE A 112 2.45 -7.45 3.81
N ALA A 113 3.69 -7.80 4.16
CA ALA A 113 4.21 -9.15 4.08
C ALA A 113 5.07 -9.49 5.32
N GLY A 114 5.37 -10.77 5.52
CA GLY A 114 6.25 -11.24 6.60
C GLY A 114 5.68 -11.09 8.01
N LEU A 115 4.38 -10.84 8.14
CA LEU A 115 3.70 -10.73 9.42
C LEU A 115 3.45 -12.12 10.00
N ASN A 116 3.85 -12.31 11.27
CA ASN A 116 3.59 -13.50 12.08
C ASN A 116 2.53 -13.20 13.16
N ASP A 117 2.92 -13.13 14.41
CA ASP A 117 2.00 -12.97 15.56
C ASP A 117 1.91 -11.53 16.07
N GLU A 118 2.66 -10.58 15.44
CA GLU A 118 2.68 -9.20 15.91
C GLU A 118 1.40 -8.46 15.57
N VAL A 119 0.98 -7.57 16.47
CA VAL A 119 -0.10 -6.63 16.20
C VAL A 119 0.46 -5.41 15.47
N ILE A 120 -0.07 -5.14 14.28
CA ILE A 120 0.30 -3.97 13.48
C ILE A 120 -0.95 -3.16 13.14
N LEU A 121 -0.84 -1.85 13.24
CA LEU A 121 -1.89 -0.89 12.92
C LEU A 121 -1.44 0.12 11.86
N SER A 122 -2.36 0.49 11.02
CA SER A 122 -2.20 1.61 10.10
C SER A 122 -2.29 2.94 10.85
N GLY A 123 -1.37 3.85 10.60
CA GLY A 123 -1.18 5.09 11.33
C GLY A 123 -1.95 6.28 10.78
N LEU A 124 -1.64 7.45 11.35
CA LEU A 124 -2.18 8.73 10.91
C LEU A 124 -1.88 8.96 9.42
N HIS A 125 -2.81 9.59 8.70
CA HIS A 125 -2.71 9.90 7.27
C HIS A 125 -2.43 8.68 6.39
N THR A 126 -3.07 7.56 6.74
CA THR A 126 -3.08 6.36 5.92
C THR A 126 -4.50 5.83 5.70
N ILE A 127 -4.73 5.17 4.58
CA ILE A 127 -5.94 4.41 4.31
C ILE A 127 -5.54 2.94 4.19
N PRO A 128 -5.82 2.11 5.20
CA PRO A 128 -5.60 0.68 5.13
C PRO A 128 -6.74 -0.01 4.38
N TYR A 129 -6.36 -0.94 3.51
CA TYR A 129 -7.27 -1.77 2.75
C TYR A 129 -6.95 -3.25 2.94
N ARG A 130 -8.00 -4.06 3.08
CA ARG A 130 -7.94 -5.52 3.07
C ARG A 130 -8.58 -6.05 1.80
N PRO A 131 -7.89 -6.87 1.01
CA PRO A 131 -8.49 -7.53 -0.14
C PRO A 131 -9.68 -8.41 0.27
N ALA A 132 -10.81 -8.29 -0.42
CA ALA A 132 -12.00 -9.13 -0.20
C ALA A 132 -11.76 -10.57 -0.69
N GLU A 133 -10.84 -10.74 -1.62
CA GLU A 133 -10.36 -12.01 -2.16
C GLU A 133 -8.83 -12.08 -2.11
N LYS A 134 -8.27 -13.27 -2.21
CA LYS A 134 -6.82 -13.45 -2.13
C LYS A 134 -6.13 -12.97 -3.40
N PHE A 135 -5.08 -12.19 -3.25
CA PHE A 135 -4.13 -11.81 -4.30
C PHE A 135 -2.77 -12.45 -4.06
N ALA A 136 -1.96 -12.54 -5.12
CA ALA A 136 -0.57 -12.97 -4.98
C ALA A 136 0.23 -11.91 -4.22
N THR A 137 1.08 -12.35 -3.29
CA THR A 137 1.90 -11.47 -2.46
C THR A 137 2.76 -10.54 -3.33
N GLY A 138 2.72 -9.26 -3.02
CA GLY A 138 3.43 -8.19 -3.74
C GLY A 138 2.68 -7.64 -4.96
N TYR A 139 1.69 -8.38 -5.50
CA TYR A 139 0.98 -7.93 -6.70
C TYR A 139 0.28 -6.58 -6.50
N LEU A 140 -0.49 -6.43 -5.43
CA LEU A 140 -1.25 -5.20 -5.17
C LEU A 140 -0.32 -4.02 -4.89
N GLY A 141 0.77 -4.23 -4.14
CA GLY A 141 1.75 -3.20 -3.87
C GLY A 141 2.36 -2.63 -5.15
N TYR A 142 2.77 -3.47 -6.08
CA TYR A 142 3.29 -3.04 -7.39
C TYR A 142 2.22 -2.44 -8.29
N TYR A 143 1.04 -3.06 -8.35
CA TYR A 143 -0.03 -2.58 -9.23
C TYR A 143 -0.53 -1.19 -8.83
N LEU A 144 -0.85 -0.97 -7.55
CA LEU A 144 -1.39 0.30 -7.07
C LEU A 144 -0.38 1.46 -7.12
N ASN A 145 0.93 1.17 -7.07
CA ASN A 145 1.99 2.15 -7.30
C ASN A 145 2.31 2.36 -8.78
N SER A 146 1.78 1.53 -9.68
CA SER A 146 2.03 1.67 -11.12
C SER A 146 1.35 2.92 -11.69
N CYS A 147 1.91 3.47 -12.77
CA CYS A 147 1.25 4.57 -13.48
C CYS A 147 -0.11 4.18 -14.06
N ALA A 148 -0.35 2.90 -14.33
CA ALA A 148 -1.63 2.41 -14.81
C ALA A 148 -2.77 2.66 -13.81
N TYR A 149 -2.48 2.54 -12.51
CA TYR A 149 -3.44 2.85 -11.47
C TYR A 149 -3.29 4.29 -10.93
N HIS A 150 -2.08 4.69 -10.54
CA HIS A 150 -1.83 5.96 -9.86
C HIS A 150 -2.28 7.19 -10.66
N ASN A 151 -2.21 7.15 -12.00
CA ASN A 151 -2.68 8.25 -12.85
C ASN A 151 -4.18 8.56 -12.66
N GLN A 152 -4.99 7.61 -12.20
CA GLN A 152 -6.40 7.85 -11.87
C GLN A 152 -6.55 8.72 -10.60
N LEU A 153 -5.55 8.69 -9.71
CA LEU A 153 -5.59 9.44 -8.44
C LEU A 153 -5.29 10.92 -8.65
N ILE A 154 -4.43 11.27 -9.61
CA ILE A 154 -3.96 12.64 -9.84
C ILE A 154 -5.11 13.65 -9.93
N PRO A 155 -6.16 13.47 -10.75
CA PRO A 155 -7.27 14.42 -10.85
C PRO A 155 -8.18 14.44 -9.59
N LEU A 156 -8.04 13.46 -8.68
CA LEU A 156 -8.84 13.35 -7.46
C LEU A 156 -8.15 13.98 -6.26
N MET A 157 -6.86 14.32 -6.39
CA MET A 157 -6.06 14.95 -5.34
C MET A 157 -6.52 16.38 -5.08
N GLN A 158 -6.54 16.78 -3.80
CA GLN A 158 -6.96 18.10 -3.35
C GLN A 158 -5.89 18.74 -2.48
N GLY A 159 -5.72 20.04 -2.58
CA GLY A 159 -4.75 20.82 -1.82
C GLY A 159 -3.77 21.55 -2.73
N ILE A 160 -3.01 22.52 -2.16
CA ILE A 160 -2.05 23.34 -2.90
C ILE A 160 -0.62 23.05 -2.45
N LYS A 161 -0.37 23.07 -1.13
CA LYS A 161 0.96 22.79 -0.55
C LYS A 161 1.07 21.37 -0.02
N VAL A 162 0.00 20.94 0.63
CA VAL A 162 -0.18 19.57 1.09
C VAL A 162 -1.34 19.01 0.30
N THR A 163 -1.11 17.95 -0.41
CA THR A 163 -2.07 17.28 -1.28
C THR A 163 -2.62 16.06 -0.55
N SER A 164 -3.91 15.83 -0.66
CA SER A 164 -4.55 14.66 -0.05
C SER A 164 -5.58 14.02 -0.99
N ILE A 165 -5.86 12.75 -0.74
CA ILE A 165 -6.92 12.01 -1.42
C ILE A 165 -7.87 11.39 -0.39
N SER A 166 -9.18 11.49 -0.62
CA SER A 166 -10.16 10.90 0.28
C SER A 166 -10.33 9.40 0.00
N LYS A 167 -10.70 8.66 1.06
CA LYS A 167 -11.05 7.25 0.96
C LYS A 167 -12.16 7.00 -0.08
N SER A 168 -13.21 7.82 -0.08
CA SER A 168 -14.32 7.69 -1.03
C SER A 168 -13.88 7.90 -2.48
N ALA A 169 -13.01 8.89 -2.73
CA ALA A 169 -12.46 9.12 -4.06
C ALA A 169 -11.65 7.93 -4.56
N MET A 170 -10.85 7.32 -3.69
CA MET A 170 -10.12 6.09 -4.04
C MET A 170 -11.05 4.90 -4.31
N GLN A 171 -12.08 4.70 -3.50
CA GLN A 171 -13.03 3.60 -3.67
C GLN A 171 -13.77 3.63 -5.00
N ASP A 172 -13.94 4.82 -5.59
CA ASP A 172 -14.60 5.04 -6.89
C ASP A 172 -13.66 4.82 -8.09
N THR A 173 -12.36 4.63 -7.87
CA THR A 173 -11.40 4.32 -8.95
C THR A 173 -11.57 2.89 -9.47
N ASP A 174 -11.04 2.62 -10.67
CA ASP A 174 -11.07 1.28 -11.26
C ASP A 174 -9.78 0.53 -10.97
N ILE A 175 -9.91 -0.73 -10.58
CA ILE A 175 -8.80 -1.70 -10.48
C ILE A 175 -8.96 -2.73 -11.59
N VAL A 176 -7.86 -3.01 -12.29
CA VAL A 176 -7.82 -3.97 -13.39
C VAL A 176 -6.73 -5.00 -13.10
N TYR A 177 -7.10 -6.26 -12.98
CA TYR A 177 -6.19 -7.31 -12.53
C TYR A 177 -6.45 -8.65 -13.21
N PRO A 178 -5.42 -9.51 -13.40
CA PRO A 178 -5.59 -10.87 -13.91
C PRO A 178 -6.28 -11.73 -12.87
N LYS A 179 -7.22 -12.58 -13.32
CA LYS A 179 -7.93 -13.54 -12.46
C LYS A 179 -7.04 -14.68 -11.98
N LEU A 180 -6.03 -15.03 -12.77
CA LEU A 180 -5.15 -16.14 -12.47
C LEU A 180 -4.09 -15.74 -11.45
N MET A 181 -4.03 -16.49 -10.35
CA MET A 181 -3.04 -16.29 -9.28
C MET A 181 -1.60 -16.45 -9.79
N GLU A 182 -1.39 -17.38 -10.73
CA GLU A 182 -0.08 -17.59 -11.37
C GLU A 182 0.40 -16.33 -12.09
N GLU A 183 -0.47 -15.68 -12.87
CA GLU A 183 -0.14 -14.45 -13.59
C GLU A 183 0.15 -13.28 -12.64
N GLN A 184 -0.66 -13.13 -11.57
CA GLN A 184 -0.37 -12.16 -10.51
C GLN A 184 0.99 -12.40 -9.86
N THR A 185 1.33 -13.68 -9.59
CA THR A 185 2.61 -14.08 -9.00
C THR A 185 3.78 -13.76 -9.94
N GLU A 186 3.65 -14.04 -11.23
CA GLU A 186 4.68 -13.74 -12.23
C GLU A 186 4.93 -12.23 -12.34
N ILE A 187 3.85 -11.43 -12.35
CA ILE A 187 3.94 -9.97 -12.37
C ILE A 187 4.64 -9.45 -11.10
N GLY A 188 4.22 -9.89 -9.93
CA GLY A 188 4.82 -9.49 -8.65
C GLY A 188 6.30 -9.83 -8.58
N ASN A 189 6.67 -11.07 -8.93
CA ASN A 189 8.06 -11.52 -8.95
C ASN A 189 8.93 -10.76 -9.95
N TYR A 190 8.39 -10.44 -11.12
CA TYR A 190 9.12 -9.65 -12.12
C TYR A 190 9.52 -8.28 -11.58
N PHE A 191 8.58 -7.54 -10.97
CA PHE A 191 8.88 -6.23 -10.40
C PHE A 191 9.79 -6.31 -9.18
N TYR A 192 9.58 -7.30 -8.31
CA TYR A 192 10.48 -7.55 -7.19
C TYR A 192 11.92 -7.78 -7.64
N ALA A 193 12.13 -8.58 -8.70
CA ALA A 193 13.46 -8.82 -9.26
C ALA A 193 14.07 -7.55 -9.86
N LEU A 194 13.26 -6.69 -10.49
CA LEU A 194 13.72 -5.40 -11.02
C LEU A 194 14.18 -4.46 -9.91
N ASP A 195 13.44 -4.36 -8.80
CA ASP A 195 13.81 -3.54 -7.65
C ASP A 195 15.13 -4.00 -7.04
N HIS A 196 15.31 -5.32 -6.93
CA HIS A 196 16.56 -5.88 -6.42
C HIS A 196 17.75 -5.55 -7.32
N LEU A 197 17.59 -5.56 -8.63
CA LEU A 197 18.65 -5.19 -9.57
C LEU A 197 19.01 -3.69 -9.48
N ILE A 198 18.03 -2.82 -9.23
CA ILE A 198 18.24 -1.37 -9.11
C ILE A 198 18.98 -1.02 -7.82
N THR A 199 18.69 -1.72 -6.72
CA THR A 199 19.34 -1.48 -5.42
C THR A 199 20.78 -1.98 -5.34
N LEU A 200 21.23 -2.83 -6.28
CA LEU A 200 22.60 -3.32 -6.35
C LEU A 200 23.57 -2.38 -7.10
N HIS A 201 23.10 -1.28 -7.67
CA HIS A 201 23.85 -0.29 -8.44
C HIS A 201 23.79 1.07 -7.78
#